data_30bc3609803337a1edc6dc21b0dc9219
#
_entry.id   30bc3609803337a1edc6dc21b0dc9219
#
_cell.length_a   1.000
_cell.length_b   1.000
_cell.length_c   1.000
_cell.angle_alpha   90.00
_cell.angle_beta   90.00
_cell.angle_gamma   90.00
#
_symmetry.space_group_name_H-M   'P 1'
#
loop_
_entity.id
_entity.type
_entity.pdbx_description
1 polymer ?
#
loop_
_entity_poly.entity_id
_entity_poly.type
_entity_poly.pdbx_seq_one_letter_code
_entity_poly.pdbx_strand_id
1 'polypeptide(L)'
;MKKGKWIITLGLSFLVLAVAALFFRRANAEKDNPVPPATKYYSGEAIAGAVLQLIDKDGRIVREWETTKAAYEIGAELTAGETYTLHEKSAPPGYLLAEDITFTVPLDGTKKEITMIDAPTSVEIEKKDKDTAKPVYNAVLQILDEKGQVVDEWTTDGTVHEVKGLLVAGAKYTIHEKKTPAGYKTSDDVSFTAPTEEPPYKVTFYNVQVPDDVPKTGDKLQITLLVGIAAAAIIGVGATLWFKKKQ
;
A
#
# COMPACT_ATOMS: atom_id res chain seq x y z
N MET A 1 20.56 -33.38 30.77
CA MET A 1 19.31 -33.11 30.06
C MET A 1 19.51 -31.90 29.18
N LYS A 2 19.57 -32.08 27.83
CA LYS A 2 19.82 -31.03 26.87
C LYS A 2 18.47 -30.32 26.57
N LYS A 3 18.37 -29.03 26.84
CA LYS A 3 17.23 -28.20 26.47
C LYS A 3 17.38 -27.85 24.97
N GLY A 4 16.46 -28.37 24.16
CA GLY A 4 16.41 -28.09 22.73
C GLY A 4 16.05 -26.62 22.47
N LYS A 5 16.86 -25.96 21.64
CA LYS A 5 16.54 -24.67 21.05
C LYS A 5 15.55 -24.90 19.91
N TRP A 6 14.37 -24.35 20.03
CA TRP A 6 13.44 -24.22 18.89
C TRP A 6 13.84 -22.97 18.12
N ILE A 7 14.30 -23.15 16.91
CA ILE A 7 14.48 -22.06 15.95
C ILE A 7 13.18 -22.04 15.13
N ILE A 8 12.33 -21.06 15.37
CA ILE A 8 11.19 -20.77 14.51
C ILE A 8 11.70 -19.82 13.43
N THR A 9 11.89 -20.34 12.23
CA THR A 9 12.15 -19.52 11.05
C THR A 9 10.81 -18.98 10.58
N LEU A 10 10.45 -17.78 11.01
CA LEU A 10 9.33 -17.03 10.45
C LEU A 10 9.81 -16.32 9.20
N GLY A 11 9.06 -16.52 8.11
CA GLY A 11 9.29 -15.85 6.83
C GLY A 11 9.28 -14.33 7.00
N LEU A 12 10.02 -13.65 6.14
CA LEU A 12 10.20 -12.19 6.09
C LEU A 12 8.84 -11.47 6.01
N SER A 13 8.24 -11.21 7.15
CA SER A 13 7.33 -10.10 7.33
C SER A 13 8.19 -8.97 7.87
N PHE A 14 8.33 -7.89 7.10
CA PHE A 14 8.97 -6.67 7.58
C PHE A 14 8.07 -6.07 8.66
N LEU A 15 8.28 -6.50 9.90
CA LEU A 15 7.68 -5.89 11.08
C LEU A 15 8.62 -4.75 11.48
N VAL A 16 8.16 -3.53 11.33
CA VAL A 16 8.94 -2.34 11.71
C VAL A 16 8.44 -1.87 13.05
N LEU A 17 9.34 -1.74 13.99
CA LEU A 17 9.07 -1.38 15.39
C LEU A 17 9.27 0.11 15.62
N ALA A 18 8.24 0.78 16.16
CA ALA A 18 8.45 2.04 16.91
C ALA A 18 8.80 1.69 18.34
N VAL A 19 10.05 1.97 18.76
CA VAL A 19 10.49 1.68 20.11
C VAL A 19 10.38 2.93 20.96
N ALA A 20 9.48 2.92 21.95
CA ALA A 20 9.50 3.86 23.05
C ALA A 20 10.06 3.14 24.29
N ALA A 21 11.29 3.45 24.66
CA ALA A 21 11.86 2.94 25.89
C ALA A 21 11.53 3.89 27.06
N LEU A 22 10.83 3.38 28.05
CA LEU A 22 10.45 4.10 29.27
C LEU A 22 11.38 3.72 30.41
N PHE A 23 12.10 4.72 30.92
CA PHE A 23 13.01 4.53 32.05
C PHE A 23 12.46 5.24 33.28
N PHE A 24 12.34 4.51 34.39
CA PHE A 24 11.86 5.03 35.67
C PHE A 24 13.04 5.39 36.58
N ARG A 25 13.02 6.60 37.09
CA ARG A 25 13.98 7.03 38.12
C ARG A 25 13.26 7.12 39.47
N ARG A 26 13.86 6.50 40.49
CA ARG A 26 13.38 6.56 41.87
C ARG A 26 13.38 8.01 42.37
N ALA A 27 12.21 8.49 42.81
CA ALA A 27 12.14 9.76 43.56
C ALA A 27 12.72 9.59 44.93
N ASN A 28 14.05 9.56 45.06
CA ASN A 28 14.82 9.86 46.27
C ASN A 28 16.24 10.19 45.82
N ALA A 29 16.70 11.36 46.27
CA ALA A 29 17.99 11.91 45.96
C ALA A 29 19.12 10.97 46.40
N GLU A 30 19.81 10.38 45.46
CA GLU A 30 21.18 9.95 45.65
C GLU A 30 21.95 10.25 44.35
N LYS A 31 23.15 10.82 44.59
CA LYS A 31 24.04 11.48 43.64
C LYS A 31 24.38 10.61 42.42
N ASP A 32 24.36 11.28 41.29
CA ASP A 32 25.21 11.12 40.12
C ASP A 32 25.84 9.72 39.89
N ASN A 33 25.07 8.87 39.21
CA ASN A 33 25.66 7.84 38.38
C ASN A 33 24.87 7.76 37.07
N PRO A 34 25.47 8.05 35.91
CA PRO A 34 24.77 7.92 34.63
C PRO A 34 24.45 6.44 34.43
N VAL A 35 23.17 6.10 34.49
CA VAL A 35 22.69 4.77 34.13
C VAL A 35 22.94 4.58 32.63
N PRO A 36 23.70 3.57 32.20
CA PRO A 36 23.95 3.34 30.79
C PRO A 36 22.62 3.07 30.06
N PRO A 37 22.47 3.54 28.81
CA PRO A 37 21.30 3.26 28.04
C PRO A 37 21.14 1.74 27.88
N ALA A 38 19.99 1.22 28.28
CA ALA A 38 19.65 -0.18 28.03
C ALA A 38 19.44 -0.37 26.51
N THR A 39 20.51 -0.72 25.83
CA THR A 39 20.46 -1.10 24.44
C THR A 39 20.10 -2.57 24.37
N LYS A 40 18.87 -2.91 24.02
CA LYS A 40 18.51 -4.27 23.67
C LYS A 40 18.01 -4.29 22.25
N TYR A 41 18.73 -5.01 21.42
CA TYR A 41 18.44 -5.18 19.99
C TYR A 41 17.30 -6.17 19.81
N TYR A 42 16.25 -5.74 19.13
CA TYR A 42 15.29 -6.62 18.49
C TYR A 42 15.43 -6.47 16.97
N SER A 43 15.14 -7.52 16.24
CA SER A 43 15.22 -7.59 14.79
C SER A 43 14.14 -6.72 14.11
N GLY A 44 14.24 -5.42 14.26
CA GLY A 44 13.39 -4.43 13.64
C GLY A 44 14.06 -3.06 13.75
N GLU A 45 14.05 -2.27 12.67
CA GLU A 45 14.54 -0.90 12.73
C GLU A 45 13.53 -0.02 13.48
N ALA A 46 14.02 0.87 14.35
CA ALA A 46 13.17 1.88 14.98
C ALA A 46 12.62 2.84 13.91
N ILE A 47 11.31 3.11 13.95
CA ILE A 47 10.64 4.01 13.03
C ILE A 47 10.70 5.44 13.58
N ALA A 48 11.09 6.38 12.71
CA ALA A 48 11.03 7.80 13.00
C ALA A 48 9.76 8.42 12.41
N GLY A 49 9.26 9.49 13.05
CA GLY A 49 8.14 10.29 12.53
C GLY A 49 6.75 9.88 13.05
N ALA A 50 6.65 8.90 13.95
CA ALA A 50 5.43 8.66 14.71
C ALA A 50 5.27 9.72 15.80
N VAL A 51 4.06 10.20 16.07
CA VAL A 51 3.77 11.07 17.21
C VAL A 51 3.14 10.25 18.31
N LEU A 52 3.87 10.10 19.43
CA LEU A 52 3.42 9.35 20.59
C LEU A 52 2.97 10.28 21.73
N GLN A 53 1.99 9.82 22.49
CA GLN A 53 1.49 10.47 23.71
C GLN A 53 1.57 9.51 24.87
N LEU A 54 2.03 10.03 26.02
CA LEU A 54 1.89 9.39 27.31
C LEU A 54 0.67 10.00 28.00
N ILE A 55 -0.29 9.16 28.36
CA ILE A 55 -1.57 9.56 28.94
C ILE A 55 -1.70 8.97 30.33
N ASP A 56 -2.08 9.78 31.33
CA ASP A 56 -2.32 9.32 32.70
C ASP A 56 -3.70 8.62 32.82
N LYS A 57 -3.97 8.09 34.00
CA LYS A 57 -5.24 7.42 34.33
C LYS A 57 -6.47 8.33 34.25
N ASP A 58 -6.30 9.65 34.29
CA ASP A 58 -7.37 10.66 34.20
C ASP A 58 -7.57 11.15 32.74
N GLY A 59 -6.86 10.55 31.77
CA GLY A 59 -6.92 10.89 30.37
C GLY A 59 -6.15 12.16 29.98
N ARG A 60 -5.26 12.65 30.84
CA ARG A 60 -4.44 13.84 30.57
C ARG A 60 -3.17 13.44 29.86
N ILE A 61 -2.81 14.18 28.81
CA ILE A 61 -1.52 14.02 28.12
C ILE A 61 -0.42 14.55 29.02
N VAL A 62 0.41 13.63 29.52
CA VAL A 62 1.58 13.92 30.36
C VAL A 62 2.76 14.36 29.49
N ARG A 63 2.91 13.72 28.33
CA ARG A 63 3.98 14.00 27.38
C ARG A 63 3.52 13.68 25.95
N GLU A 64 4.00 14.49 24.99
CA GLU A 64 3.89 14.21 23.55
C GLU A 64 5.27 14.39 22.91
N TRP A 65 5.65 13.50 22.00
CA TRP A 65 6.93 13.59 21.26
C TRP A 65 6.84 12.87 19.91
N GLU A 66 7.73 13.23 19.01
CA GLU A 66 7.94 12.54 17.74
C GLU A 66 9.05 11.50 17.90
N THR A 67 8.83 10.30 17.36
CA THR A 67 9.82 9.21 17.43
C THR A 67 10.99 9.47 16.50
N THR A 68 12.16 9.00 16.94
CA THR A 68 13.40 8.97 16.16
C THR A 68 13.87 7.52 16.04
N LYS A 69 15.01 7.31 15.38
CA LYS A 69 15.66 5.97 15.37
C LYS A 69 16.29 5.58 16.72
N ALA A 70 16.07 6.34 17.77
CA ALA A 70 16.54 6.06 19.13
C ALA A 70 15.37 5.92 20.08
N ALA A 71 15.56 5.12 21.14
CA ALA A 71 14.59 5.00 22.21
C ALA A 71 14.42 6.35 22.94
N TYR A 72 13.18 6.68 23.28
CA TYR A 72 12.85 7.88 24.06
C TYR A 72 12.75 7.53 25.55
N GLU A 73 13.48 8.26 26.40
CA GLU A 73 13.47 8.04 27.84
C GLU A 73 12.48 8.99 28.54
N ILE A 74 11.56 8.43 29.32
CA ILE A 74 10.63 9.16 30.18
C ILE A 74 10.95 8.77 31.64
N GLY A 75 11.10 9.74 32.51
CA GLY A 75 11.47 9.44 33.92
C GLY A 75 10.81 10.33 34.95
N ALA A 76 11.04 11.63 34.85
CA ALA A 76 10.62 12.58 35.88
C ALA A 76 9.10 12.82 35.97
N GLU A 77 8.37 12.49 34.92
CA GLU A 77 6.93 12.67 34.82
C GLU A 77 6.12 11.50 35.35
N LEU A 78 6.77 10.38 35.67
CA LEU A 78 6.11 9.13 36.07
C LEU A 78 6.11 8.92 37.58
N THR A 79 4.95 8.53 38.12
CA THR A 79 4.78 8.19 39.54
C THR A 79 4.75 6.68 39.70
N ALA A 80 5.57 6.17 40.62
CA ALA A 80 5.62 4.74 40.95
C ALA A 80 4.25 4.22 41.43
N GLY A 81 3.82 3.08 40.90
CA GLY A 81 2.52 2.45 41.18
C GLY A 81 1.36 2.99 40.34
N GLU A 82 1.51 4.11 39.63
CA GLU A 82 0.46 4.65 38.77
C GLU A 82 0.45 3.96 37.37
N THR A 83 -0.69 3.99 36.72
CA THR A 83 -0.91 3.41 35.41
C THR A 83 -0.99 4.50 34.35
N TYR A 84 -0.33 4.25 33.23
CA TYR A 84 -0.28 5.13 32.07
C TYR A 84 -0.61 4.36 30.80
N THR A 85 -1.04 5.09 29.76
CA THR A 85 -1.25 4.58 28.40
C THR A 85 -0.28 5.26 27.46
N LEU A 86 0.46 4.45 26.68
CA LEU A 86 1.20 4.90 25.53
C LEU A 86 0.26 4.82 24.32
N HIS A 87 -0.01 5.96 23.72
CA HIS A 87 -0.93 6.14 22.60
C HIS A 87 -0.18 6.69 21.38
N GLU A 88 -0.42 6.12 20.21
CA GLU A 88 0.07 6.68 18.96
C GLU A 88 -0.96 7.63 18.37
N LYS A 89 -0.70 8.94 18.44
CA LYS A 89 -1.54 9.98 17.86
C LYS A 89 -1.52 9.98 16.34
N SER A 90 -0.37 9.70 15.75
CA SER A 90 -0.21 9.58 14.31
C SER A 90 0.94 8.65 13.94
N ALA A 91 0.68 7.71 13.03
CA ALA A 91 1.70 6.87 12.44
C ALA A 91 2.51 7.62 11.37
N PRO A 92 3.76 7.23 11.12
CA PRO A 92 4.53 7.77 10.00
C PRO A 92 3.95 7.28 8.64
N PRO A 93 4.24 7.99 7.54
CA PRO A 93 3.82 7.55 6.21
C PRO A 93 4.24 6.10 5.93
N GLY A 94 3.32 5.30 5.40
CA GLY A 94 3.56 3.89 5.11
C GLY A 94 3.14 2.93 6.21
N TYR A 95 2.68 3.42 7.36
CA TYR A 95 2.30 2.58 8.51
C TYR A 95 0.87 2.83 8.96
N LEU A 96 0.30 1.84 9.64
CA LEU A 96 -0.99 1.90 10.33
C LEU A 96 -0.74 2.39 11.77
N LEU A 97 -1.76 3.00 12.38
CA LEU A 97 -1.72 3.32 13.81
C LEU A 97 -1.58 2.05 14.65
N ALA A 98 -0.65 2.09 15.62
CA ALA A 98 -0.49 1.02 16.58
C ALA A 98 -1.59 1.03 17.65
N GLU A 99 -1.85 -0.14 18.23
CA GLU A 99 -2.72 -0.29 19.39
C GLU A 99 -2.13 0.36 20.64
N ASP A 100 -2.99 0.92 21.49
CA ASP A 100 -2.60 1.51 22.76
C ASP A 100 -1.96 0.48 23.71
N ILE A 101 -0.91 0.88 24.41
CA ILE A 101 -0.24 0.04 25.41
C ILE A 101 -0.42 0.64 26.80
N THR A 102 -1.17 -0.06 27.65
CA THR A 102 -1.32 0.33 29.04
C THR A 102 -0.28 -0.39 29.92
N PHE A 103 0.36 0.36 30.82
CA PHE A 103 1.38 -0.17 31.73
C PHE A 103 1.34 0.50 33.11
N THR A 104 1.81 -0.23 34.10
CA THR A 104 1.96 0.29 35.47
C THR A 104 3.44 0.50 35.81
N VAL A 105 3.76 1.64 36.38
CA VAL A 105 5.10 2.00 36.81
C VAL A 105 5.53 1.13 37.98
N PRO A 106 6.66 0.40 37.90
CA PRO A 106 7.15 -0.43 39.03
C PRO A 106 7.42 0.38 40.30
N LEU A 107 6.99 -0.18 41.44
CA LEU A 107 7.21 0.44 42.76
C LEU A 107 8.67 0.42 43.21
N ASP A 108 9.44 -0.56 42.76
CA ASP A 108 10.84 -0.79 43.11
C ASP A 108 11.83 0.04 42.31
N GLY A 109 11.33 0.88 41.39
CA GLY A 109 12.15 1.73 40.52
C GLY A 109 12.89 0.99 39.41
N THR A 110 12.54 -0.27 39.15
CA THR A 110 13.12 -1.00 38.01
C THR A 110 12.73 -0.35 36.70
N LYS A 111 13.66 -0.34 35.75
CA LYS A 111 13.39 0.14 34.38
C LYS A 111 12.51 -0.85 33.67
N LYS A 112 11.51 -0.32 32.94
CA LYS A 112 10.65 -1.08 32.04
C LYS A 112 10.80 -0.55 30.63
N GLU A 113 11.07 -1.43 29.71
CA GLU A 113 11.06 -1.13 28.28
C GLU A 113 9.69 -1.46 27.71
N ILE A 114 9.12 -0.55 26.92
CA ILE A 114 7.86 -0.73 26.21
C ILE A 114 8.15 -0.52 24.73
N THR A 115 7.75 -1.50 23.94
CA THR A 115 7.88 -1.47 22.48
C THR A 115 6.50 -1.38 21.87
N MET A 116 6.24 -0.36 21.07
CA MET A 116 5.06 -0.22 20.22
C MET A 116 5.41 -0.68 18.83
N ILE A 117 4.51 -1.39 18.15
CA ILE A 117 4.77 -2.02 16.86
C ILE A 117 3.75 -1.50 15.85
N ASP A 118 4.25 -0.93 14.75
CA ASP A 118 3.43 -0.48 13.64
C ASP A 118 3.41 -1.53 12.53
N ALA A 119 2.22 -1.84 12.03
CA ALA A 119 2.08 -2.63 10.82
C ALA A 119 2.22 -1.72 9.58
N PRO A 120 2.92 -2.15 8.52
CA PRO A 120 2.94 -1.39 7.28
C PRO A 120 1.58 -1.41 6.60
N THR A 121 1.20 -0.31 5.94
CA THR A 121 0.06 -0.34 5.01
C THR A 121 0.35 -1.37 3.91
N SER A 122 -0.66 -2.15 3.50
CA SER A 122 -0.52 -3.13 2.43
C SER A 122 -1.78 -3.20 1.58
N VAL A 123 -1.58 -3.13 0.25
CA VAL A 123 -2.64 -3.25 -0.76
C VAL A 123 -2.22 -4.27 -1.81
N GLU A 124 -3.04 -5.27 -2.05
CA GLU A 124 -2.88 -6.24 -3.12
C GLU A 124 -3.67 -5.81 -4.36
N ILE A 125 -2.99 -5.67 -5.50
CA ILE A 125 -3.62 -5.26 -6.76
C ILE A 125 -3.54 -6.39 -7.77
N GLU A 126 -4.72 -6.79 -8.29
CA GLU A 126 -4.85 -7.78 -9.35
C GLU A 126 -5.29 -7.11 -10.65
N LYS A 127 -4.63 -7.43 -11.77
CA LYS A 127 -5.06 -7.02 -13.11
C LYS A 127 -5.73 -8.18 -13.83
N LYS A 128 -7.03 -8.03 -14.14
CA LYS A 128 -7.85 -9.11 -14.74
C LYS A 128 -8.59 -8.64 -15.99
N ASP A 129 -8.83 -9.59 -16.86
CA ASP A 129 -9.80 -9.47 -17.96
C ASP A 129 -11.22 -9.48 -17.39
N LYS A 130 -12.04 -8.51 -17.81
CA LYS A 130 -13.39 -8.31 -17.25
C LYS A 130 -14.35 -9.46 -17.53
N ASP A 131 -14.23 -10.09 -18.71
CA ASP A 131 -15.17 -11.09 -19.17
C ASP A 131 -14.77 -12.51 -18.74
N THR A 132 -13.45 -12.79 -18.72
CA THR A 132 -12.92 -14.12 -18.43
C THR A 132 -12.36 -14.29 -17.02
N ALA A 133 -12.18 -13.18 -16.28
CA ALA A 133 -11.51 -13.10 -14.98
C ALA A 133 -10.06 -13.62 -14.98
N LYS A 134 -9.46 -13.84 -16.15
CA LYS A 134 -8.07 -14.29 -16.27
C LYS A 134 -7.11 -13.12 -16.03
N PRO A 135 -5.88 -13.41 -15.55
CA PRO A 135 -4.85 -12.40 -15.41
C PRO A 135 -4.53 -11.72 -16.75
N VAL A 136 -4.24 -10.41 -16.71
CA VAL A 136 -3.80 -9.61 -17.86
C VAL A 136 -2.33 -9.27 -17.69
N TYR A 137 -1.54 -9.53 -18.74
CA TYR A 137 -0.08 -9.38 -18.78
C TYR A 137 0.31 -8.13 -19.58
N ASN A 138 1.50 -7.59 -19.29
CA ASN A 138 2.15 -6.51 -20.04
C ASN A 138 1.39 -5.16 -20.05
N ALA A 139 0.45 -4.94 -19.14
CA ALA A 139 -0.04 -3.61 -18.83
C ALA A 139 1.01 -2.90 -17.97
N VAL A 140 1.21 -1.59 -18.15
CA VAL A 140 1.97 -0.76 -17.21
C VAL A 140 0.98 0.03 -16.36
N LEU A 141 1.00 -0.21 -15.06
CA LEU A 141 0.12 0.44 -14.10
C LEU A 141 0.92 1.38 -13.21
N GLN A 142 0.26 2.43 -12.75
CA GLN A 142 0.78 3.41 -11.80
C GLN A 142 -0.20 3.58 -10.65
N ILE A 143 0.33 3.82 -9.45
CA ILE A 143 -0.42 4.40 -8.35
C ILE A 143 -0.08 5.87 -8.28
N LEU A 144 -1.10 6.71 -8.32
CA LEU A 144 -0.99 8.15 -8.23
C LEU A 144 -1.57 8.64 -6.90
N ASP A 145 -0.90 9.59 -6.25
CA ASP A 145 -1.45 10.31 -5.11
C ASP A 145 -2.50 11.36 -5.55
N GLU A 146 -3.09 12.07 -4.59
CA GLU A 146 -4.09 13.13 -4.86
C GLU A 146 -3.55 14.30 -5.69
N LYS A 147 -2.22 14.46 -5.78
CA LYS A 147 -1.56 15.48 -6.59
C LYS A 147 -1.18 14.96 -7.98
N GLY A 148 -1.49 13.70 -8.28
CA GLY A 148 -1.11 13.03 -9.53
C GLY A 148 0.37 12.62 -9.59
N GLN A 149 1.07 12.59 -8.45
CA GLN A 149 2.45 12.11 -8.39
C GLN A 149 2.47 10.59 -8.35
N VAL A 150 3.41 10.00 -9.09
CA VAL A 150 3.58 8.54 -9.13
C VAL A 150 4.20 8.06 -7.82
N VAL A 151 3.47 7.22 -7.10
CA VAL A 151 3.92 6.56 -5.86
C VAL A 151 4.55 5.20 -6.16
N ASP A 152 3.98 4.48 -7.13
CA ASP A 152 4.48 3.17 -7.58
C ASP A 152 4.18 2.96 -9.06
N GLU A 153 5.02 2.18 -9.76
CA GLU A 153 4.85 1.82 -11.17
C GLU A 153 5.37 0.40 -11.41
N TRP A 154 4.55 -0.45 -12.06
CA TRP A 154 4.96 -1.81 -12.41
C TRP A 154 4.36 -2.27 -13.75
N THR A 155 4.91 -3.36 -14.29
CA THR A 155 4.36 -4.09 -15.43
C THR A 155 3.68 -5.36 -14.94
N THR A 156 2.43 -5.59 -15.35
CA THR A 156 1.68 -6.79 -14.94
C THR A 156 2.26 -8.05 -15.58
N ASP A 157 2.49 -9.07 -14.76
CA ASP A 157 3.03 -10.39 -15.12
C ASP A 157 2.05 -11.54 -14.83
N GLY A 158 0.81 -11.19 -14.48
CA GLY A 158 -0.25 -12.12 -14.13
C GLY A 158 -0.29 -12.49 -12.66
N THR A 159 0.65 -12.02 -11.84
CA THR A 159 0.62 -12.17 -10.38
C THR A 159 -0.02 -10.98 -9.70
N VAL A 160 -0.32 -11.14 -8.40
CA VAL A 160 -0.75 -10.04 -7.53
C VAL A 160 0.43 -9.12 -7.28
N HIS A 161 0.24 -7.81 -7.46
CA HIS A 161 1.21 -6.79 -7.08
C HIS A 161 0.90 -6.29 -5.67
N GLU A 162 1.84 -6.47 -4.72
CA GLU A 162 1.72 -5.99 -3.35
C GLU A 162 2.42 -4.63 -3.22
N VAL A 163 1.64 -3.61 -2.80
CA VAL A 163 2.14 -2.27 -2.45
C VAL A 163 2.19 -2.18 -0.94
N LYS A 164 3.40 -2.23 -0.37
CA LYS A 164 3.60 -2.32 1.07
C LYS A 164 4.50 -1.22 1.61
N GLY A 165 4.06 -0.55 2.69
CA GLY A 165 4.84 0.49 3.35
C GLY A 165 5.04 1.78 2.53
N LEU A 166 4.25 2.00 1.49
CA LEU A 166 4.36 3.18 0.62
C LEU A 166 3.19 4.15 0.77
N LEU A 167 2.01 3.64 1.16
CA LEU A 167 0.78 4.43 1.16
C LEU A 167 0.51 5.02 2.55
N VAL A 168 0.06 6.25 2.60
CA VAL A 168 -0.41 6.88 3.84
C VAL A 168 -1.80 6.34 4.18
N ALA A 169 -1.97 5.77 5.36
CA ALA A 169 -3.24 5.22 5.83
C ALA A 169 -4.38 6.25 5.73
N GLY A 170 -5.51 5.85 5.17
CA GLY A 170 -6.69 6.72 4.98
C GLY A 170 -6.59 7.74 3.83
N ALA A 171 -5.43 7.88 3.17
CA ALA A 171 -5.28 8.76 2.00
C ALA A 171 -5.86 8.12 0.74
N LYS A 172 -6.27 8.97 -0.21
CA LYS A 172 -6.82 8.52 -1.50
C LYS A 172 -5.72 8.38 -2.54
N TYR A 173 -5.85 7.33 -3.34
CA TYR A 173 -4.96 7.01 -4.45
C TYR A 173 -5.76 6.62 -5.67
N THR A 174 -5.11 6.68 -6.84
CA THR A 174 -5.70 6.29 -8.12
C THR A 174 -4.79 5.29 -8.81
N ILE A 175 -5.34 4.16 -9.28
CA ILE A 175 -4.67 3.24 -10.18
C ILE A 175 -4.92 3.72 -11.60
N HIS A 176 -3.85 4.03 -12.30
CA HIS A 176 -3.84 4.52 -13.68
C HIS A 176 -3.16 3.51 -14.62
N GLU A 177 -3.76 3.25 -15.78
CA GLU A 177 -3.14 2.42 -16.82
C GLU A 177 -2.30 3.29 -17.76
N LYS A 178 -1.01 3.42 -17.49
CA LYS A 178 -0.04 4.14 -18.31
C LYS A 178 0.12 3.53 -19.71
N LYS A 179 0.08 2.20 -19.78
CA LYS A 179 0.20 1.46 -21.04
C LYS A 179 -0.76 0.28 -21.07
N THR A 180 -1.65 0.30 -22.05
CA THR A 180 -2.61 -0.78 -22.29
C THR A 180 -1.93 -1.95 -23.01
N PRO A 181 -2.17 -3.21 -22.61
CA PRO A 181 -1.65 -4.38 -23.32
C PRO A 181 -2.35 -4.58 -24.67
N ALA A 182 -1.67 -5.23 -25.61
CA ALA A 182 -2.22 -5.53 -26.93
C ALA A 182 -3.51 -6.37 -26.85
N GLY A 183 -4.52 -6.02 -27.62
CA GLY A 183 -5.81 -6.71 -27.66
C GLY A 183 -6.82 -6.22 -26.63
N TYR A 184 -6.49 -5.20 -25.83
CA TYR A 184 -7.38 -4.62 -24.83
C TYR A 184 -7.67 -3.15 -25.10
N LYS A 185 -8.79 -2.67 -24.57
CA LYS A 185 -9.09 -1.24 -24.46
C LYS A 185 -8.43 -0.67 -23.21
N THR A 186 -8.00 0.59 -23.28
CA THR A 186 -7.53 1.32 -22.09
C THR A 186 -8.62 1.34 -21.02
N SER A 187 -8.26 1.05 -19.79
CA SER A 187 -9.17 1.08 -18.65
C SER A 187 -9.33 2.50 -18.13
N ASP A 188 -10.51 2.79 -17.59
CA ASP A 188 -10.70 3.99 -16.77
C ASP A 188 -9.91 3.86 -15.47
N ASP A 189 -9.51 4.99 -14.92
CA ASP A 189 -8.83 5.06 -13.64
C ASP A 189 -9.71 4.55 -12.49
N VAL A 190 -9.10 3.86 -11.52
CA VAL A 190 -9.79 3.34 -10.34
C VAL A 190 -9.22 3.99 -9.09
N SER A 191 -10.06 4.74 -8.37
CA SER A 191 -9.67 5.35 -7.09
C SER A 191 -9.96 4.40 -5.93
N PHE A 192 -9.08 4.41 -4.93
CA PHE A 192 -9.23 3.68 -3.67
C PHE A 192 -8.69 4.51 -2.51
N THR A 193 -9.08 4.12 -1.29
CA THR A 193 -8.52 4.70 -0.06
C THR A 193 -7.56 3.67 0.54
N ALA A 194 -6.34 4.10 0.91
CA ALA A 194 -5.39 3.21 1.58
C ALA A 194 -5.98 2.71 2.91
N PRO A 195 -5.76 1.43 3.26
CA PRO A 195 -6.34 0.83 4.45
C PRO A 195 -5.86 1.53 5.72
N THR A 196 -6.73 1.59 6.73
CA THR A 196 -6.44 2.04 8.10
C THR A 196 -6.35 0.89 9.09
N GLU A 197 -6.57 -0.33 8.63
CA GLU A 197 -6.54 -1.57 9.40
C GLU A 197 -5.65 -2.60 8.70
N GLU A 198 -5.27 -3.65 9.41
CA GLU A 198 -4.40 -4.69 8.86
C GLU A 198 -5.04 -5.44 7.68
N PRO A 199 -4.20 -5.87 6.70
CA PRO A 199 -4.60 -6.51 5.46
C PRO A 199 -5.29 -7.88 5.66
N PRO A 200 -5.86 -8.44 4.58
CA PRO A 200 -5.61 -8.03 3.19
C PRO A 200 -6.62 -7.02 2.63
N TYR A 201 -6.16 -5.87 2.14
CA TYR A 201 -6.96 -4.97 1.31
C TYR A 201 -6.67 -5.25 -0.16
N LYS A 202 -7.71 -5.61 -0.94
CA LYS A 202 -7.55 -6.03 -2.34
C LYS A 202 -8.28 -5.10 -3.29
N VAL A 203 -7.60 -4.73 -4.38
CA VAL A 203 -8.17 -3.99 -5.49
C VAL A 203 -8.02 -4.81 -6.78
N THR A 204 -9.12 -5.03 -7.49
CA THR A 204 -9.07 -5.64 -8.81
C THR A 204 -9.29 -4.58 -9.88
N PHE A 205 -8.36 -4.48 -10.81
CA PHE A 205 -8.37 -3.54 -11.92
C PHE A 205 -8.60 -4.31 -13.23
N TYR A 206 -9.62 -3.92 -14.01
CA TYR A 206 -10.07 -4.69 -15.15
C TYR A 206 -9.72 -4.03 -16.50
N ASN A 207 -9.31 -4.84 -17.50
CA ASN A 207 -9.38 -4.47 -18.92
C ASN A 207 -10.52 -5.22 -19.61
N VAL A 208 -11.00 -4.63 -20.71
CA VAL A 208 -11.96 -5.23 -21.63
C VAL A 208 -11.24 -5.53 -22.93
N GLN A 209 -11.39 -6.75 -23.44
CA GLN A 209 -10.83 -7.12 -24.75
C GLN A 209 -11.44 -6.29 -25.87
N VAL A 210 -10.64 -5.96 -26.86
CA VAL A 210 -11.15 -5.46 -28.13
C VAL A 210 -11.78 -6.64 -28.87
N PRO A 211 -13.07 -6.58 -29.27
CA PRO A 211 -13.68 -7.67 -30.03
C PRO A 211 -12.89 -7.99 -31.29
N ASP A 212 -12.71 -9.28 -31.57
CA ASP A 212 -12.01 -9.75 -32.81
C ASP A 212 -12.71 -9.35 -34.12
N ASP A 213 -13.96 -8.92 -34.00
CA ASP A 213 -14.80 -8.52 -35.16
C ASP A 213 -14.55 -7.09 -35.68
N VAL A 214 -13.60 -6.35 -35.10
CA VAL A 214 -13.15 -5.11 -35.72
C VAL A 214 -12.34 -5.50 -36.99
N PRO A 215 -12.83 -5.27 -38.22
CA PRO A 215 -12.09 -5.63 -39.41
C PRO A 215 -10.70 -4.98 -39.33
N LYS A 216 -9.66 -5.81 -39.28
CA LYS A 216 -8.29 -5.31 -39.40
C LYS A 216 -8.21 -4.59 -40.72
N THR A 217 -8.00 -3.27 -40.67
CA THR A 217 -7.75 -2.45 -41.88
C THR A 217 -6.57 -3.08 -42.62
N GLY A 218 -6.84 -3.85 -43.65
CA GLY A 218 -5.85 -4.66 -44.39
C GLY A 218 -6.31 -6.06 -44.75
N ASP A 219 -7.51 -6.49 -44.38
CA ASP A 219 -8.03 -7.79 -44.78
C ASP A 219 -8.36 -7.77 -46.30
N LYS A 220 -7.55 -8.50 -47.09
CA LYS A 220 -7.63 -8.55 -48.56
C LYS A 220 -9.02 -8.96 -49.08
N LEU A 221 -9.81 -9.68 -48.28
CA LEU A 221 -11.16 -10.11 -48.61
C LEU A 221 -12.16 -8.95 -48.71
N GLN A 222 -12.07 -7.95 -47.85
CA GLN A 222 -12.98 -6.79 -47.90
C GLN A 222 -12.64 -5.83 -49.04
N ILE A 223 -11.37 -5.68 -49.40
CA ILE A 223 -10.97 -4.87 -50.54
C ILE A 223 -11.49 -5.49 -51.85
N THR A 224 -11.42 -6.83 -51.94
CA THR A 224 -11.92 -7.56 -53.12
C THR A 224 -13.44 -7.41 -53.27
N LEU A 225 -14.19 -7.44 -52.16
CA LEU A 225 -15.65 -7.26 -52.20
C LEU A 225 -16.03 -5.82 -52.56
N LEU A 226 -15.36 -4.81 -52.04
CA LEU A 226 -15.60 -3.41 -52.41
C LEU A 226 -15.24 -3.08 -53.84
N VAL A 227 -14.15 -3.64 -54.36
CA VAL A 227 -13.78 -3.49 -55.79
C VAL A 227 -14.78 -4.24 -56.70
N GLY A 228 -15.27 -5.39 -56.26
CA GLY A 228 -16.30 -6.14 -56.98
C GLY A 228 -17.61 -5.38 -57.09
N ILE A 229 -18.09 -4.73 -56.03
CA ILE A 229 -19.32 -3.91 -56.04
C ILE A 229 -19.14 -2.66 -56.93
N ALA A 230 -17.99 -1.99 -56.86
CA ALA A 230 -17.70 -0.84 -57.70
C ALA A 230 -17.65 -1.21 -59.20
N ALA A 231 -17.05 -2.37 -59.54
CA ALA A 231 -17.02 -2.87 -60.91
C ALA A 231 -18.43 -3.23 -61.45
N ALA A 232 -19.29 -3.84 -60.65
CA ALA A 232 -20.67 -4.13 -61.00
C ALA A 232 -21.51 -2.87 -61.22
N ALA A 233 -21.30 -1.81 -60.44
CA ALA A 233 -21.97 -0.52 -60.57
C ALA A 233 -21.59 0.18 -61.93
N ILE A 234 -20.32 0.10 -62.31
CA ILE A 234 -19.86 0.70 -63.59
C ILE A 234 -20.44 -0.03 -64.78
N ILE A 235 -20.55 -1.35 -64.71
CA ILE A 235 -21.18 -2.14 -65.80
C ILE A 235 -22.67 -1.84 -65.91
N GLY A 236 -23.38 -1.67 -64.80
CA GLY A 236 -24.79 -1.30 -64.74
C GLY A 236 -25.09 0.07 -65.39
N VAL A 237 -24.26 1.08 -65.10
CA VAL A 237 -24.41 2.43 -65.67
C VAL A 237 -24.06 2.44 -67.16
N GLY A 238 -23.06 1.68 -67.62
CA GLY A 238 -22.69 1.54 -69.01
C GLY A 238 -23.81 0.90 -69.83
N ALA A 239 -24.52 -0.10 -69.34
CA ALA A 239 -25.62 -0.78 -69.97
C ALA A 239 -26.85 0.14 -70.14
N THR A 240 -27.19 0.94 -69.13
CA THR A 240 -28.32 1.88 -69.20
C THR A 240 -28.08 3.03 -70.15
N LEU A 241 -26.88 3.51 -70.33
CA LEU A 241 -26.49 4.53 -71.28
C LEU A 241 -26.50 3.98 -72.74
N TRP A 242 -26.16 2.70 -72.92
CA TRP A 242 -26.18 2.07 -74.25
C TRP A 242 -27.61 1.85 -74.77
N PHE A 243 -28.58 1.48 -73.93
CA PHE A 243 -29.99 1.33 -74.32
C PHE A 243 -30.68 2.66 -74.61
N LYS A 244 -30.29 3.79 -74.00
CA LYS A 244 -30.86 5.11 -74.27
C LYS A 244 -30.44 5.70 -75.60
N LYS A 245 -29.42 5.17 -76.26
CA LYS A 245 -28.93 5.68 -77.57
C LYS A 245 -29.54 4.95 -78.80
N LYS A 246 -30.45 3.95 -78.58
CA LYS A 246 -31.10 3.18 -79.60
C LYS A 246 -32.63 3.39 -79.71
N GLN A 247 -33.20 4.39 -79.06
CA GLN A 247 -34.59 4.82 -79.27
C GLN A 247 -34.63 6.13 -80.02
#